data_531bb0d6511a017b0b50c20ec916c8c4
#
_entry.id   531bb0d6511a017b0b50c20ec916c8c4
#
_cell.length_a   1.000
_cell.length_b   1.000
_cell.length_c   1.000
_cell.angle_alpha   90.00
_cell.angle_beta   90.00
_cell.angle_gamma   90.00
#
_symmetry.space_group_name_H-M   'P 1'
#
loop_
_entity.id
_entity.type
_entity.pdbx_description
1 polymer ?
#
loop_
_entity_poly.entity_id
_entity_poly.type
_entity_poly.pdbx_seq_one_letter_code
_entity_poly.pdbx_strand_id
1 'polypeptide(L)'
;MAALEAYMTPEALPGTESGRIGKLLGLKAKSPLDDIGLADHIARGLAVSAAETLSLALGRAAVVGPLIPEATLRRAKKGRKALSREMSERLYEVSRVVDAVSRLYHGDEAAISRFLNRPHKLLAGRTPMEMAQSNSAGAEAVINMLRRAESSFAV
;
A
#
# COMPACT_ATOMS: atom_id res chain seq x y z
N MET A 1 -5.42 -7.47 12.05
CA MET A 1 -5.46 -8.50 11.02
C MET A 1 -4.08 -8.96 10.63
N ALA A 2 -4.01 -10.20 10.15
CA ALA A 2 -2.75 -10.86 9.83
C ALA A 2 -1.84 -10.04 8.89
N ALA A 3 -2.42 -9.28 7.95
CA ALA A 3 -1.65 -8.52 6.97
C ALA A 3 -0.72 -7.47 7.57
N LEU A 4 -1.06 -6.91 8.74
CA LEU A 4 -0.26 -5.88 9.39
C LEU A 4 0.44 -6.38 10.66
N GLU A 5 0.23 -7.62 11.06
CA GLU A 5 0.85 -8.18 12.26
C GLU A 5 2.38 -8.17 12.22
N ALA A 6 2.96 -8.36 11.04
CA ALA A 6 4.41 -8.35 10.89
C ALA A 6 5.04 -7.02 11.32
N TYR A 7 4.28 -5.93 11.23
CA TYR A 7 4.76 -4.60 11.65
C TYR A 7 4.86 -4.44 13.16
N MET A 8 4.21 -5.33 13.92
CA MET A 8 4.33 -5.37 15.39
C MET A 8 5.67 -5.97 15.82
N THR A 9 6.29 -6.75 14.95
CA THR A 9 7.58 -7.40 15.21
C THR A 9 8.54 -7.00 14.08
N PRO A 10 9.26 -5.87 14.23
CA PRO A 10 10.12 -5.36 13.14
C PRO A 10 11.11 -6.37 12.58
N GLU A 11 11.59 -7.30 13.41
CA GLU A 11 12.52 -8.33 12.99
C GLU A 11 11.92 -9.32 11.98
N ALA A 12 10.58 -9.41 11.94
CA ALA A 12 9.88 -10.29 11.00
C ALA A 12 9.66 -9.63 9.63
N LEU A 13 9.92 -8.32 9.52
CA LEU A 13 9.76 -7.59 8.27
C LEU A 13 10.98 -7.72 7.37
N PRO A 14 10.78 -7.76 6.05
CA PRO A 14 11.90 -7.57 5.13
C PRO A 14 12.60 -6.23 5.40
N GLY A 15 13.92 -6.21 5.25
CA GLY A 15 14.73 -5.03 5.54
C GLY A 15 14.55 -3.88 4.56
N THR A 16 13.99 -4.12 3.38
CA THR A 16 13.82 -3.12 2.33
C THR A 16 12.35 -2.76 2.13
N GLU A 17 12.11 -1.55 1.65
CA GLU A 17 10.76 -1.11 1.29
C GLU A 17 10.14 -2.01 0.24
N SER A 18 10.88 -2.34 -0.82
CA SER A 18 10.39 -3.21 -1.89
C SER A 18 10.00 -4.59 -1.37
N GLY A 19 10.77 -5.14 -0.45
CA GLY A 19 10.43 -6.42 0.19
C GLY A 19 9.15 -6.33 1.00
N ARG A 20 8.97 -5.27 1.77
CA ARG A 20 7.75 -5.07 2.58
C ARG A 20 6.52 -4.84 1.71
N ILE A 21 6.65 -4.04 0.66
CA ILE A 21 5.56 -3.79 -0.29
C ILE A 21 5.18 -5.09 -1.01
N GLY A 22 6.17 -5.86 -1.43
CA GLY A 22 5.92 -7.17 -2.03
C GLY A 22 5.08 -8.06 -1.12
N LYS A 23 5.34 -8.03 0.17
CA LYS A 23 4.57 -8.78 1.17
C LYS A 23 3.14 -8.25 1.32
N LEU A 24 2.97 -6.92 1.36
CA LEU A 24 1.64 -6.29 1.42
C LEU A 24 0.77 -6.65 0.22
N LEU A 25 1.39 -6.80 -0.95
CA LEU A 25 0.72 -7.18 -2.18
C LEU A 25 0.64 -8.69 -2.39
N GLY A 26 1.17 -9.47 -1.46
CA GLY A 26 1.16 -10.92 -1.56
C GLY A 26 1.95 -11.47 -2.74
N LEU A 27 2.97 -10.76 -3.18
CA LEU A 27 3.81 -11.19 -4.30
C LEU A 27 4.70 -12.34 -3.85
N LYS A 28 4.59 -13.47 -4.54
CA LYS A 28 5.36 -14.65 -4.21
C LYS A 28 6.75 -14.59 -4.84
N ALA A 29 7.78 -14.70 -3.99
CA ALA A 29 9.17 -14.76 -4.42
C ALA A 29 9.93 -15.64 -3.44
N LYS A 30 11.00 -16.28 -3.90
CA LYS A 30 11.86 -17.13 -3.04
C LYS A 30 12.56 -16.33 -1.96
N SER A 31 12.78 -15.04 -2.21
CA SER A 31 13.37 -14.11 -1.28
C SER A 31 12.60 -12.79 -1.38
N PRO A 32 12.75 -11.86 -0.41
CA PRO A 32 12.13 -10.55 -0.52
C PRO A 32 12.51 -9.86 -1.83
N LEU A 33 11.55 -9.21 -2.46
CA LEU A 33 11.79 -8.52 -3.73
C LEU A 33 12.74 -7.34 -3.53
N ASP A 34 13.64 -7.14 -4.49
CA ASP A 34 14.40 -5.92 -4.60
C ASP A 34 13.63 -4.90 -5.47
N ASP A 35 14.19 -3.72 -5.64
CA ASP A 35 13.57 -2.64 -6.39
C ASP A 35 13.31 -3.02 -7.85
N ILE A 36 14.25 -3.74 -8.45
CA ILE A 36 14.13 -4.18 -9.85
C ILE A 36 13.02 -5.22 -10.00
N GLY A 37 13.00 -6.19 -9.09
CA GLY A 37 11.96 -7.23 -9.09
C GLY A 37 10.56 -6.65 -8.92
N LEU A 38 10.41 -5.70 -8.00
CA LEU A 38 9.14 -5.03 -7.79
C LEU A 38 8.73 -4.23 -9.04
N ALA A 39 9.65 -3.48 -9.62
CA ALA A 39 9.41 -2.70 -10.83
C ALA A 39 8.94 -3.60 -11.99
N ASP A 40 9.58 -4.77 -12.14
CA ASP A 40 9.21 -5.73 -13.18
C ASP A 40 7.79 -6.29 -12.97
N HIS A 41 7.44 -6.62 -11.74
CA HIS A 41 6.10 -7.09 -11.40
C HIS A 41 5.03 -6.05 -11.78
N ILE A 42 5.28 -4.80 -11.46
CA ILE A 42 4.35 -3.71 -11.77
C ILE A 42 4.24 -3.50 -13.28
N ALA A 43 5.37 -3.51 -13.98
CA ALA A 43 5.39 -3.32 -15.44
C ALA A 43 4.63 -4.42 -16.19
N ARG A 44 4.72 -5.65 -15.72
CA ARG A 44 3.99 -6.78 -16.31
C ARG A 44 2.51 -6.79 -15.94
N GLY A 45 2.13 -6.08 -14.90
CA GLY A 45 0.81 -6.12 -14.33
C GLY A 45 0.73 -7.12 -13.17
N LEU A 46 0.20 -6.65 -12.04
CA LEU A 46 0.02 -7.50 -10.86
C LEU A 46 -1.17 -8.44 -11.05
N ALA A 47 -1.10 -9.60 -10.41
CA ALA A 47 -2.23 -10.52 -10.38
C ALA A 47 -3.39 -9.92 -9.56
N VAL A 48 -4.61 -10.39 -9.84
CA VAL A 48 -5.81 -10.00 -9.08
C VAL A 48 -5.62 -10.24 -7.59
N SER A 49 -4.89 -11.30 -7.23
CA SER A 49 -4.60 -11.62 -5.83
C SER A 49 -3.88 -10.50 -5.09
N ALA A 50 -3.14 -9.63 -5.78
CA ALA A 50 -2.50 -8.49 -5.16
C ALA A 50 -3.54 -7.49 -4.60
N ALA A 51 -4.59 -7.23 -5.37
CA ALA A 51 -5.70 -6.39 -4.91
C ALA A 51 -6.45 -7.04 -3.73
N GLU A 52 -6.63 -8.35 -3.79
CA GLU A 52 -7.30 -9.08 -2.71
C GLU A 52 -6.48 -9.04 -1.42
N THR A 53 -5.16 -9.24 -1.54
CA THR A 53 -4.26 -9.19 -0.37
C THR A 53 -4.23 -7.80 0.25
N LEU A 54 -4.12 -6.75 -0.55
CA LEU A 54 -4.15 -5.38 -0.04
C LEU A 54 -5.50 -5.06 0.60
N SER A 55 -6.60 -5.61 0.09
CA SER A 55 -7.93 -5.45 0.66
C SER A 55 -8.05 -6.06 2.05
N LEU A 56 -7.27 -7.11 2.36
CA LEU A 56 -7.23 -7.68 3.71
C LEU A 56 -6.65 -6.69 4.72
N ALA A 57 -5.70 -5.86 4.29
CA ALA A 57 -5.09 -4.85 5.16
C ALA A 57 -5.97 -3.61 5.32
N LEU A 58 -6.61 -3.16 4.25
CA LEU A 58 -7.28 -1.85 4.20
C LEU A 58 -8.80 -1.92 4.22
N GLY A 59 -9.37 -3.10 3.97
CA GLY A 59 -10.77 -3.26 3.66
C GLY A 59 -11.03 -3.14 2.16
N ARG A 60 -12.02 -3.87 1.69
CA ARG A 60 -12.35 -3.94 0.25
C ARG A 60 -12.71 -2.57 -0.33
N ALA A 61 -13.44 -1.75 0.44
CA ALA A 61 -13.92 -0.45 -0.03
C ALA A 61 -12.79 0.55 -0.36
N ALA A 62 -11.61 0.38 0.23
CA ALA A 62 -10.46 1.25 -0.05
C ALA A 62 -9.75 0.88 -1.36
N VAL A 63 -9.92 -0.34 -1.83
CA VAL A 63 -9.21 -0.88 -3.00
C VAL A 63 -10.14 -1.02 -4.20
N VAL A 64 -11.26 -1.69 -4.02
CA VAL A 64 -12.23 -1.95 -5.09
C VAL A 64 -13.18 -0.76 -5.21
N GLY A 65 -13.17 -0.14 -6.34
CA GLY A 65 -13.82 1.12 -6.62
C GLY A 65 -12.77 2.23 -6.79
N PRO A 66 -12.13 2.69 -5.72
CA PRO A 66 -11.15 3.78 -5.85
C PRO A 66 -9.92 3.46 -6.69
N LEU A 67 -9.37 2.26 -6.55
CA LEU A 67 -8.15 1.86 -7.28
C LEU A 67 -8.46 1.03 -8.52
N ILE A 68 -9.36 0.09 -8.39
CA ILE A 68 -9.73 -0.83 -9.46
C ILE A 68 -11.26 -0.91 -9.52
N PRO A 69 -11.88 -0.55 -10.65
CA PRO A 69 -13.33 -0.70 -10.78
C PRO A 69 -13.74 -2.15 -10.56
N GLU A 70 -14.85 -2.36 -9.87
CA GLU A 70 -15.32 -3.71 -9.52
C GLU A 70 -15.49 -4.60 -10.76
N ALA A 71 -16.08 -4.06 -11.83
CA ALA A 71 -16.28 -4.80 -13.06
C ALA A 71 -14.96 -5.23 -13.69
N THR A 72 -13.94 -4.37 -13.62
CA THR A 72 -12.61 -4.67 -14.15
C THR A 72 -11.95 -5.79 -13.35
N LEU A 73 -12.04 -5.72 -12.03
CA LEU A 73 -11.49 -6.76 -11.15
C LEU A 73 -12.16 -8.12 -11.43
N ARG A 74 -13.47 -8.12 -11.54
CA ARG A 74 -14.24 -9.32 -11.82
C ARG A 74 -13.88 -9.94 -13.18
N ARG A 75 -13.75 -9.11 -14.22
CA ARG A 75 -13.36 -9.60 -15.56
C ARG A 75 -11.94 -10.18 -15.55
N ALA A 76 -11.00 -9.51 -14.87
CA ALA A 76 -9.63 -10.00 -14.76
C ALA A 76 -9.57 -11.34 -14.02
N LYS A 77 -10.34 -11.47 -12.94
CA LYS A 77 -10.42 -12.70 -12.16
C LYS A 77 -11.00 -13.85 -12.99
N LYS A 78 -12.11 -13.60 -13.70
CA LYS A 78 -12.78 -14.60 -14.55
C LYS A 78 -11.88 -15.04 -15.69
N GLY A 79 -11.20 -14.09 -16.34
CA GLY A 79 -10.31 -14.37 -17.46
C GLY A 79 -8.90 -14.80 -17.06
N ARG A 80 -8.60 -14.86 -15.77
CA ARG A 80 -7.26 -15.17 -15.25
C ARG A 80 -6.19 -14.26 -15.86
N LYS A 81 -6.52 -12.98 -16.01
CA LYS A 81 -5.63 -11.98 -16.59
C LYS A 81 -5.02 -11.11 -15.48
N ALA A 82 -3.80 -10.63 -15.74
CA ALA A 82 -3.18 -9.64 -14.89
C ALA A 82 -3.92 -8.30 -14.98
N LEU A 83 -3.79 -7.51 -13.92
CA LEU A 83 -4.27 -6.12 -13.91
C LEU A 83 -3.40 -5.29 -14.85
N SER A 84 -3.93 -4.19 -15.34
CA SER A 84 -3.16 -3.27 -16.17
C SER A 84 -1.99 -2.70 -15.39
N ARG A 85 -0.99 -2.20 -16.11
CA ARG A 85 0.13 -1.49 -15.49
C ARG A 85 -0.36 -0.31 -14.66
N GLU A 86 -1.31 0.46 -15.18
CA GLU A 86 -1.87 1.62 -14.47
C GLU A 86 -2.51 1.21 -13.14
N MET A 87 -3.33 0.17 -13.13
CA MET A 87 -3.95 -0.31 -11.89
C MET A 87 -2.93 -0.89 -10.93
N SER A 88 -1.91 -1.56 -11.45
CA SER A 88 -0.80 -2.07 -10.65
C SER A 88 -0.02 -0.95 -9.99
N GLU A 89 0.20 0.16 -10.70
CA GLU A 89 0.84 1.35 -10.13
C GLU A 89 -0.01 1.98 -9.01
N ARG A 90 -1.32 1.98 -9.16
CA ARG A 90 -2.23 2.47 -8.11
C ARG A 90 -2.13 1.62 -6.84
N LEU A 91 -2.10 0.31 -6.99
CA LEU A 91 -1.90 -0.60 -5.85
C LEU A 91 -0.55 -0.35 -5.17
N TYR A 92 0.49 -0.18 -5.98
CA TYR A 92 1.83 0.12 -5.48
C TYR A 92 1.87 1.41 -4.67
N GLU A 93 1.31 2.50 -5.19
CA GLU A 93 1.35 3.80 -4.51
C GLU A 93 0.63 3.76 -3.16
N VAL A 94 -0.53 3.13 -3.09
CA VAL A 94 -1.25 2.96 -1.82
C VAL A 94 -0.44 2.07 -0.86
N SER A 95 0.18 1.02 -1.38
CA SER A 95 1.03 0.13 -0.55
C SER A 95 2.22 0.87 0.05
N ARG A 96 2.82 1.82 -0.65
CA ARG A 96 3.90 2.67 -0.11
C ARG A 96 3.44 3.43 1.12
N VAL A 97 2.25 4.01 1.03
CA VAL A 97 1.67 4.78 2.14
C VAL A 97 1.34 3.84 3.31
N VAL A 98 0.73 2.69 3.03
CA VAL A 98 0.41 1.71 4.07
C VAL A 98 1.66 1.23 4.78
N ASP A 99 2.73 0.93 4.04
CA ASP A 99 4.00 0.53 4.62
C ASP A 99 4.55 1.60 5.57
N ALA A 100 4.60 2.86 5.11
CA ALA A 100 5.13 3.95 5.91
C ALA A 100 4.31 4.20 7.19
N VAL A 101 2.99 4.21 7.08
CA VAL A 101 2.09 4.41 8.23
C VAL A 101 2.19 3.23 9.20
N SER A 102 2.22 2.01 8.67
CA SER A 102 2.28 0.80 9.50
C SER A 102 3.59 0.71 10.29
N ARG A 103 4.69 1.17 9.69
CA ARG A 103 5.96 1.24 10.40
C ARG A 103 5.93 2.28 11.52
N LEU A 104 5.36 3.44 11.26
CA LEU A 104 5.26 4.52 12.24
C LEU A 104 4.43 4.09 13.47
N TYR A 105 3.33 3.40 13.24
CA TYR A 105 2.43 2.95 14.31
C TYR A 105 2.65 1.50 14.74
N HIS A 106 3.74 0.88 14.32
CA HIS A 106 4.13 -0.48 14.72
C HIS A 106 3.01 -1.52 14.53
N GLY A 107 2.26 -1.41 13.45
CA GLY A 107 1.21 -2.35 13.12
C GLY A 107 -0.10 -2.19 13.89
N ASP A 108 -0.24 -1.14 14.70
CA ASP A 108 -1.49 -0.85 15.41
C ASP A 108 -2.60 -0.48 14.41
N GLU A 109 -3.45 -1.43 14.09
CA GLU A 109 -4.49 -1.27 13.08
C GLU A 109 -5.44 -0.11 13.35
N ALA A 110 -5.83 0.09 14.61
CA ALA A 110 -6.73 1.18 14.97
C ALA A 110 -6.07 2.55 14.71
N ALA A 111 -4.80 2.70 15.09
CA ALA A 111 -4.05 3.93 14.85
C ALA A 111 -3.82 4.17 13.36
N ILE A 112 -3.49 3.12 12.61
CA ILE A 112 -3.28 3.18 11.17
C ILE A 112 -4.57 3.63 10.47
N SER A 113 -5.69 3.01 10.80
CA SER A 113 -6.99 3.34 10.22
C SER A 113 -7.39 4.79 10.53
N ARG A 114 -7.21 5.22 11.78
CA ARG A 114 -7.51 6.60 12.17
C ARG A 114 -6.68 7.59 11.38
N PHE A 115 -5.38 7.34 11.24
CA PHE A 115 -4.49 8.21 10.47
C PHE A 115 -4.93 8.30 9.02
N LEU A 116 -5.14 7.16 8.38
CA LEU A 116 -5.47 7.10 6.95
C LEU A 116 -6.80 7.78 6.61
N ASN A 117 -7.75 7.79 7.54
CA ASN A 117 -9.11 8.27 7.29
C ASN A 117 -9.44 9.61 7.95
N ARG A 118 -8.45 10.29 8.50
CA ARG A 118 -8.63 11.59 9.14
C ARG A 118 -8.12 12.71 8.22
N PRO A 119 -8.92 13.79 8.00
CA PRO A 119 -8.42 14.96 7.28
C PRO A 119 -7.24 15.61 7.99
N HIS A 120 -6.26 16.07 7.24
CA HIS A 120 -5.08 16.75 7.77
C HIS A 120 -4.88 18.11 7.11
N LYS A 121 -4.54 19.12 7.92
CA LYS A 121 -4.25 20.46 7.42
C LYS A 121 -3.09 20.46 6.42
N LEU A 122 -2.08 19.65 6.68
CA LEU A 122 -0.91 19.54 5.80
C LEU A 122 -1.24 18.91 4.43
N LEU A 123 -2.41 18.33 4.30
CA LEU A 123 -2.93 17.77 3.06
C LEU A 123 -4.10 18.58 2.51
N ALA A 124 -4.19 19.85 2.89
CA ALA A 124 -5.27 20.75 2.49
C ALA A 124 -6.65 20.23 2.88
N GLY A 125 -6.76 19.60 4.04
CA GLY A 125 -8.01 19.06 4.56
C GLY A 125 -8.41 17.70 4.01
N ARG A 126 -7.57 17.09 3.17
CA ARG A 126 -7.84 15.75 2.63
C ARG A 126 -7.30 14.67 3.55
N THR A 127 -7.81 13.45 3.40
CA THR A 127 -7.28 12.31 4.15
C THR A 127 -6.04 11.75 3.45
N PRO A 128 -5.12 11.13 4.21
CA PRO A 128 -4.00 10.42 3.60
C PRO A 128 -4.44 9.34 2.60
N MET A 129 -5.54 8.65 2.87
CA MET A 129 -6.08 7.64 1.96
C MET A 129 -6.51 8.26 0.62
N GLU A 130 -7.27 9.37 0.66
CA GLU A 130 -7.67 10.07 -0.56
C GLU A 130 -6.48 10.51 -1.39
N MET A 131 -5.45 11.05 -0.72
CA MET A 131 -4.22 11.46 -1.40
C MET A 131 -3.49 10.29 -2.06
N ALA A 132 -3.36 9.19 -1.32
CA ALA A 132 -2.69 7.99 -1.84
C ALA A 132 -3.44 7.37 -3.03
N GLN A 133 -4.76 7.42 -2.99
CA GLN A 133 -5.61 6.89 -4.05
C GLN A 133 -5.62 7.77 -5.31
N SER A 134 -5.26 9.05 -5.19
CA SER A 134 -5.35 10.01 -6.29
C SER A 134 -4.29 9.82 -7.36
N ASN A 135 -3.02 9.81 -6.96
CA ASN A 135 -1.88 9.68 -7.87
C ASN A 135 -0.58 9.55 -7.08
N SER A 136 0.53 9.37 -7.79
CA SER A 136 1.85 9.21 -7.16
C SER A 136 2.29 10.45 -6.38
N ALA A 137 1.97 11.63 -6.86
CA ALA A 137 2.29 12.88 -6.16
C ALA A 137 1.53 12.97 -4.83
N GLY A 138 0.28 12.50 -4.80
CA GLY A 138 -0.50 12.43 -3.57
C GLY A 138 0.08 11.46 -2.56
N ALA A 139 0.48 10.28 -3.01
CA ALA A 139 1.16 9.31 -2.15
C ALA A 139 2.47 9.89 -1.60
N GLU A 140 3.26 10.54 -2.43
CA GLU A 140 4.52 11.17 -2.02
C GLU A 140 4.30 12.27 -0.99
N ALA A 141 3.23 13.06 -1.13
CA ALA A 141 2.88 14.09 -0.16
C ALA A 141 2.65 13.49 1.24
N VAL A 142 1.94 12.36 1.32
CA VAL A 142 1.72 11.66 2.59
C VAL A 142 3.03 11.13 3.15
N ILE A 143 3.84 10.49 2.32
CA ILE A 143 5.13 9.94 2.75
C ILE A 143 6.06 11.04 3.28
N ASN A 144 6.12 12.17 2.61
CA ASN A 144 6.91 13.31 3.06
C ASN A 144 6.41 13.87 4.39
N MET A 145 5.10 13.91 4.60
CA MET A 145 4.51 14.31 5.87
C MET A 145 4.95 13.38 6.99
N LEU A 146 4.93 12.07 6.75
CA LEU A 146 5.38 11.07 7.73
C LEU A 146 6.87 11.18 8.03
N ARG A 147 7.70 11.40 7.02
CA ARG A 147 9.15 11.59 7.20
C ARG A 147 9.46 12.80 8.09
N ARG A 148 8.72 13.89 7.91
CA ARG A 148 8.88 15.08 8.76
C ARG A 148 8.48 14.77 10.20
N ALA A 149 7.41 14.03 10.40
CA ALA A 149 6.97 13.62 11.73
C ALA A 149 8.04 12.75 12.42
N GLU A 150 8.61 11.78 11.71
CA GLU A 150 9.70 10.94 12.24
C GLU A 150 10.92 11.78 12.62
N SER A 151 11.30 12.72 11.78
CA SER A 151 12.44 13.62 12.05
C SER A 151 12.21 14.46 13.29
N SER A 152 10.97 14.91 13.52
CA SER A 152 10.62 15.69 14.72
C SER A 152 10.73 14.87 16.00
N PHE A 153 10.43 13.58 15.93
CA PHE A 153 10.53 12.68 17.08
C PHE A 153 11.95 12.20 17.35
N ALA A 154 12.83 12.27 16.34
CA ALA A 154 14.20 11.79 16.46
C ALA A 154 15.15 12.78 17.14
N VAL A 155 14.70 14.01 17.42
CA VAL A 155 15.53 15.08 18.03
C VAL A 155 15.50 15.06 19.55
#